data_6647cae319fe533e28c1dd6e819ec9c6
#
_entry.id   6647cae319fe533e28c1dd6e819ec9c6
#
_cell.length_a   1.000
_cell.length_b   1.000
_cell.length_c   1.000
_cell.angle_alpha   90.00
_cell.angle_beta   90.00
_cell.angle_gamma   90.00
#
_symmetry.space_group_name_H-M   'P 1'
#
loop_
_entity.id
_entity.type
_entity.pdbx_description
1 polymer ?
#
loop_
_entity_poly.entity_id
_entity_poly.type
_entity_poly.pdbx_seq_one_letter_code
_entity_poly.pdbx_strand_id
1 'polypeptide(L)'
;MCRKKIKVLVVIVLCFLISVANYVYAVGEEDVLDFVAEDGSRKVAYITFDDGPSIYTEKLLDVLNKYEVPGIFFVLGSHFEHLPNSDEILQRIVDEGHYIALHTMTHDKNALYWSEKSPTTFTQEMIDLQSEVEQVTGHVTNLCRAPYGKKGHFKVAHYKSVEEAGLYCIDWHIDSQDWAKGNAGEVYDQVARELERYKDSDEIVLLFHEYQRTVDVMPAIIELLWDAGYVFEPYVEGKIFEGL
;
A
#
# COMPACT_ATOMS: atom_id res chain seq x y z
N MET A 1 49.15 7.26 -33.86
CA MET A 1 48.75 6.00 -33.17
C MET A 1 47.63 6.16 -32.12
N CYS A 2 47.33 7.38 -31.63
CA CYS A 2 46.34 7.61 -30.55
C CYS A 2 44.88 7.60 -31.02
N ARG A 3 44.56 8.07 -32.25
CA ARG A 3 43.17 8.16 -32.75
C ARG A 3 42.45 6.83 -33.05
N LYS A 4 43.20 5.74 -33.33
CA LYS A 4 42.60 4.41 -33.60
C LYS A 4 42.16 3.70 -32.29
N LYS A 5 42.91 3.90 -31.21
CA LYS A 5 42.57 3.26 -29.89
C LYS A 5 41.30 3.85 -29.27
N ILE A 6 41.03 5.17 -29.45
CA ILE A 6 39.82 5.82 -28.91
C ILE A 6 38.56 5.33 -29.66
N LYS A 7 38.62 5.15 -30.99
CA LYS A 7 37.48 4.63 -31.75
C LYS A 7 37.09 3.19 -31.38
N VAL A 8 38.07 2.33 -31.11
CA VAL A 8 37.80 0.95 -30.68
C VAL A 8 37.20 0.91 -29.28
N LEU A 9 37.66 1.74 -28.36
CA LEU A 9 37.15 1.78 -27.00
C LEU A 9 35.66 2.30 -26.96
N VAL A 10 35.36 3.32 -27.77
CA VAL A 10 33.98 3.86 -27.88
C VAL A 10 33.01 2.83 -28.49
N VAL A 11 33.46 2.06 -29.48
CA VAL A 11 32.63 0.98 -30.07
C VAL A 11 32.39 -0.15 -29.08
N ILE A 12 33.38 -0.55 -28.28
CA ILE A 12 33.25 -1.61 -27.28
C ILE A 12 32.26 -1.15 -26.15
N VAL A 13 32.35 0.07 -25.68
CA VAL A 13 31.42 0.63 -24.67
C VAL A 13 30.01 0.73 -25.21
N LEU A 14 29.85 1.16 -26.48
CA LEU A 14 28.52 1.23 -27.12
C LEU A 14 27.90 -0.16 -27.31
N CYS A 15 28.67 -1.15 -27.72
CA CYS A 15 28.22 -2.55 -27.87
C CYS A 15 27.84 -3.15 -26.50
N PHE A 16 28.59 -2.83 -25.45
CA PHE A 16 28.27 -3.28 -24.09
C PHE A 16 26.97 -2.64 -23.55
N LEU A 17 26.77 -1.34 -23.77
CA LEU A 17 25.53 -0.64 -23.39
C LEU A 17 24.31 -1.14 -24.17
N ILE A 18 24.47 -1.46 -25.45
CA ILE A 18 23.39 -2.05 -26.27
C ILE A 18 23.09 -3.48 -25.82
N SER A 19 24.08 -4.28 -25.42
CA SER A 19 23.88 -5.64 -24.92
C SER A 19 23.20 -5.65 -23.56
N VAL A 20 23.54 -4.72 -22.66
CA VAL A 20 22.88 -4.55 -21.36
C VAL A 20 21.45 -4.03 -21.54
N ALA A 21 21.22 -3.08 -22.44
CA ALA A 21 19.88 -2.60 -22.76
C ALA A 21 18.98 -3.70 -23.34
N ASN A 22 19.51 -4.53 -24.24
CA ASN A 22 18.78 -5.67 -24.79
C ASN A 22 18.56 -6.78 -23.75
N TYR A 23 19.49 -6.98 -22.81
CA TYR A 23 19.34 -7.93 -21.71
C TYR A 23 18.27 -7.45 -20.70
N VAL A 24 18.28 -6.18 -20.34
CA VAL A 24 17.23 -5.57 -19.48
C VAL A 24 15.87 -5.57 -20.19
N TYR A 25 15.81 -5.39 -21.51
CA TYR A 25 14.58 -5.49 -22.28
C TYR A 25 14.06 -6.92 -22.40
N ALA A 26 14.94 -7.92 -22.49
CA ALA A 26 14.57 -9.33 -22.63
C ALA A 26 14.15 -10.00 -21.32
N VAL A 27 14.62 -9.50 -20.16
CA VAL A 27 14.24 -10.03 -18.83
C VAL A 27 12.92 -9.41 -18.34
N GLY A 28 12.49 -8.24 -18.88
CA GLY A 28 11.30 -7.53 -18.46
C GLY A 28 10.00 -7.92 -19.15
N GLU A 29 10.04 -8.62 -20.28
CA GLU A 29 8.83 -8.95 -21.06
C GLU A 29 8.31 -10.39 -20.88
N GLU A 30 9.15 -11.35 -20.50
CA GLU A 30 8.71 -12.75 -20.40
C GLU A 30 7.98 -13.07 -19.07
N ASP A 31 8.32 -12.42 -17.95
CA ASP A 31 7.68 -12.68 -16.65
C ASP A 31 6.36 -11.92 -16.43
N VAL A 32 6.06 -10.89 -17.24
CA VAL A 32 4.82 -10.10 -17.12
C VAL A 32 3.65 -10.70 -17.93
N LEU A 33 3.93 -11.56 -18.92
CA LEU A 33 2.90 -12.09 -19.83
C LEU A 33 2.11 -13.28 -19.26
N ASP A 34 2.60 -13.94 -18.20
CA ASP A 34 1.96 -15.17 -17.68
C ASP A 34 0.70 -14.91 -16.81
N PHE A 35 0.40 -13.64 -16.46
CA PHE A 35 -0.74 -13.28 -15.59
C PHE A 35 -1.84 -12.46 -16.28
N VAL A 36 -1.83 -12.36 -17.59
CA VAL A 36 -2.92 -11.71 -18.33
C VAL A 36 -3.92 -12.79 -18.77
N ALA A 37 -5.17 -12.65 -18.36
CA ALA A 37 -6.24 -13.54 -18.84
C ALA A 37 -6.35 -13.49 -20.37
N GLU A 38 -6.94 -14.55 -21.00
CA GLU A 38 -7.10 -14.64 -22.47
C GLU A 38 -7.88 -13.45 -23.07
N ASP A 39 -8.69 -12.76 -22.24
CA ASP A 39 -9.45 -11.54 -22.62
C ASP A 39 -8.67 -10.23 -22.39
N GLY A 40 -7.41 -10.31 -21.92
CA GLY A 40 -6.57 -9.16 -21.64
C GLY A 40 -6.82 -8.50 -20.28
N SER A 41 -7.70 -9.06 -19.42
CA SER A 41 -7.92 -8.56 -18.06
C SER A 41 -6.81 -9.03 -17.13
N ARG A 42 -6.45 -8.18 -16.16
CA ARG A 42 -5.49 -8.49 -15.09
C ARG A 42 -6.22 -8.35 -13.76
N LYS A 43 -6.07 -9.35 -12.91
CA LYS A 43 -6.53 -9.27 -11.52
C LYS A 43 -5.48 -8.55 -10.68
N VAL A 44 -5.85 -7.49 -9.99
CA VAL A 44 -4.92 -6.70 -9.18
C VAL A 44 -5.32 -6.77 -7.70
N ALA A 45 -4.34 -7.09 -6.85
CA ALA A 45 -4.50 -7.05 -5.39
C ALA A 45 -3.67 -5.92 -4.79
N TYR A 46 -4.29 -5.15 -3.90
CA TYR A 46 -3.64 -4.13 -3.10
C TYR A 46 -3.57 -4.59 -1.65
N ILE A 47 -2.36 -4.78 -1.13
CA ILE A 47 -2.12 -5.09 0.27
C ILE A 47 -2.01 -3.78 1.03
N THR A 48 -2.84 -3.61 2.06
CA THR A 48 -2.88 -2.38 2.85
C THR A 48 -2.70 -2.66 4.33
N PHE A 49 -2.00 -1.76 5.03
CA PHE A 49 -1.70 -1.86 6.46
C PHE A 49 -2.19 -0.61 7.17
N ASP A 50 -3.03 -0.78 8.19
CA ASP A 50 -3.52 0.29 9.04
C ASP A 50 -2.72 0.38 10.35
N ASP A 51 -2.83 1.52 11.04
CA ASP A 51 -2.25 1.80 12.36
C ASP A 51 -0.72 1.84 12.41
N GLY A 52 -0.03 2.05 11.26
CA GLY A 52 1.41 2.29 11.22
C GLY A 52 1.79 3.78 11.52
N PRO A 53 3.11 4.09 11.61
CA PRO A 53 4.21 3.16 11.72
C PRO A 53 4.30 2.52 13.10
N SER A 54 4.84 1.30 13.15
CA SER A 54 5.05 0.54 14.36
C SER A 54 6.43 -0.14 14.38
N ILE A 55 6.74 -0.88 15.44
CA ILE A 55 7.95 -1.72 15.52
C ILE A 55 7.96 -2.88 14.52
N TYR A 56 6.87 -3.09 13.79
CA TYR A 56 6.73 -4.13 12.77
C TYR A 56 6.82 -3.61 11.35
N THR A 57 6.72 -2.29 11.13
CA THR A 57 6.73 -1.67 9.78
C THR A 57 7.97 -2.09 8.99
N GLU A 58 9.16 -1.95 9.57
CA GLU A 58 10.41 -2.30 8.88
C GLU A 58 10.46 -3.78 8.46
N LYS A 59 9.91 -4.69 9.30
CA LYS A 59 9.84 -6.11 8.96
C LYS A 59 8.85 -6.40 7.84
N LEU A 60 7.73 -5.66 7.79
CA LEU A 60 6.76 -5.75 6.69
C LEU A 60 7.40 -5.25 5.39
N LEU A 61 8.11 -4.13 5.42
CA LEU A 61 8.87 -3.61 4.28
C LEU A 61 9.90 -4.63 3.78
N ASP A 62 10.67 -5.26 4.68
CA ASP A 62 11.64 -6.30 4.32
C ASP A 62 10.98 -7.50 3.62
N VAL A 63 9.78 -7.92 4.08
CA VAL A 63 9.03 -9.00 3.43
C VAL A 63 8.52 -8.56 2.06
N LEU A 64 7.87 -7.40 1.97
CA LEU A 64 7.32 -6.88 0.70
C LEU A 64 8.43 -6.71 -0.34
N ASN A 65 9.57 -6.14 0.04
CA ASN A 65 10.72 -5.98 -0.85
C ASN A 65 11.29 -7.31 -1.35
N LYS A 66 11.36 -8.31 -0.46
CA LYS A 66 11.83 -9.65 -0.85
C LYS A 66 10.98 -10.28 -1.95
N TYR A 67 9.68 -9.99 -1.96
CA TYR A 67 8.72 -10.49 -2.94
C TYR A 67 8.42 -9.48 -4.06
N GLU A 68 9.07 -8.31 -4.06
CA GLU A 68 8.85 -7.21 -5.02
C GLU A 68 7.37 -6.77 -5.09
N VAL A 69 6.69 -6.74 -3.94
CA VAL A 69 5.27 -6.41 -3.82
C VAL A 69 5.09 -5.03 -3.20
N PRO A 70 4.42 -4.07 -3.87
CA PRO A 70 4.11 -2.77 -3.28
C PRO A 70 3.01 -2.89 -2.23
N GLY A 71 3.09 -2.08 -1.18
CA GLY A 71 2.08 -1.97 -0.13
C GLY A 71 1.55 -0.55 0.03
N ILE A 72 0.38 -0.39 0.64
CA ILE A 72 -0.19 0.90 1.04
C ILE A 72 -0.26 0.94 2.57
N PHE A 73 0.39 1.92 3.18
CA PHE A 73 0.46 2.09 4.63
C PHE A 73 -0.42 3.27 5.05
N PHE A 74 -1.54 2.99 5.71
CA PHE A 74 -2.42 3.97 6.31
C PHE A 74 -1.90 4.36 7.68
N VAL A 75 -1.11 5.42 7.74
CA VAL A 75 -0.36 5.81 8.93
C VAL A 75 -1.19 6.63 9.90
N LEU A 76 -0.86 6.52 11.18
CA LEU A 76 -1.51 7.17 12.31
C LEU A 76 -0.57 8.20 12.95
N GLY A 77 -0.96 9.47 12.96
CA GLY A 77 -0.09 10.56 13.39
C GLY A 77 0.40 10.44 14.84
N SER A 78 -0.46 9.99 15.77
CA SER A 78 -0.05 9.79 17.17
C SER A 78 1.10 8.79 17.36
N HIS A 79 1.39 7.94 16.37
CA HIS A 79 2.49 6.99 16.42
C HIS A 79 3.85 7.63 16.10
N PHE A 80 3.87 8.77 15.40
CA PHE A 80 5.12 9.45 15.04
C PHE A 80 5.90 9.92 16.28
N GLU A 81 5.20 10.43 17.27
CA GLU A 81 5.83 10.88 18.52
C GLU A 81 6.34 9.73 19.42
N HIS A 82 5.75 8.53 19.26
CA HIS A 82 6.04 7.39 20.12
C HIS A 82 7.11 6.45 19.55
N LEU A 83 7.42 6.56 18.27
CA LEU A 83 8.41 5.74 17.58
C LEU A 83 9.64 6.59 17.22
N PRO A 84 10.79 6.42 17.90
CA PRO A 84 11.94 7.31 17.75
C PRO A 84 12.52 7.45 16.33
N ASN A 85 12.29 6.47 15.46
CA ASN A 85 12.74 6.43 14.07
C ASN A 85 11.57 6.51 13.08
N SER A 86 10.46 7.16 13.47
CA SER A 86 9.27 7.28 12.61
C SER A 86 9.58 7.96 11.28
N ASP A 87 10.36 9.03 11.28
CA ASP A 87 10.71 9.78 10.08
C ASP A 87 11.51 8.92 9.08
N GLU A 88 12.48 8.16 9.57
CA GLU A 88 13.27 7.21 8.76
C GLU A 88 12.39 6.10 8.19
N ILE A 89 11.42 5.60 8.96
CA ILE A 89 10.46 4.58 8.50
C ILE A 89 9.53 5.16 7.43
N LEU A 90 8.97 6.34 7.63
CA LEU A 90 8.12 7.00 6.64
C LEU A 90 8.88 7.25 5.33
N GLN A 91 10.12 7.74 5.44
CA GLN A 91 10.97 7.93 4.28
C GLN A 91 11.26 6.60 3.56
N ARG A 92 11.52 5.53 4.32
CA ARG A 92 11.76 4.19 3.79
C ARG A 92 10.55 3.64 3.02
N ILE A 93 9.32 3.85 3.51
CA ILE A 93 8.09 3.45 2.82
C ILE A 93 8.06 4.05 1.40
N VAL A 94 8.36 5.34 1.27
CA VAL A 94 8.34 6.04 -0.02
C VAL A 94 9.51 5.62 -0.92
N ASP A 95 10.73 5.56 -0.37
CA ASP A 95 11.95 5.26 -1.14
C ASP A 95 11.94 3.83 -1.71
N GLU A 96 11.27 2.90 -1.04
CA GLU A 96 11.13 1.50 -1.47
C GLU A 96 9.92 1.26 -2.39
N GLY A 97 9.22 2.32 -2.81
CA GLY A 97 8.13 2.25 -3.80
C GLY A 97 6.76 1.85 -3.23
N HIS A 98 6.62 1.90 -1.90
CA HIS A 98 5.32 1.75 -1.24
C HIS A 98 4.60 3.10 -1.17
N TYR A 99 3.32 3.08 -0.78
CA TYR A 99 2.50 4.28 -0.72
C TYR A 99 2.09 4.60 0.73
N ILE A 100 2.20 5.87 1.14
CA ILE A 100 1.67 6.35 2.41
C ILE A 100 0.28 6.91 2.18
N ALA A 101 -0.69 6.49 3.01
CA ALA A 101 -2.04 7.00 3.08
C ALA A 101 -2.39 7.40 4.51
N LEU A 102 -3.52 8.09 4.71
CA LEU A 102 -3.86 8.76 5.98
C LEU A 102 -4.84 7.93 6.80
N HIS A 103 -4.60 7.81 8.13
CA HIS A 103 -5.49 7.11 9.06
C HIS A 103 -5.88 7.94 10.29
N THR A 104 -5.93 9.27 10.18
CA THR A 104 -6.13 10.27 11.23
C THR A 104 -4.91 10.50 12.14
N MET A 105 -5.01 11.55 12.96
CA MET A 105 -3.98 11.83 13.98
C MET A 105 -4.15 10.95 15.22
N THR A 106 -5.39 10.74 15.68
CA THR A 106 -5.64 10.24 17.04
C THR A 106 -6.26 8.87 17.13
N HIS A 107 -6.97 8.41 16.08
CA HIS A 107 -7.81 7.20 16.11
C HIS A 107 -8.90 7.22 17.20
N ASP A 108 -9.24 8.42 17.76
CA ASP A 108 -10.23 8.54 18.81
C ASP A 108 -11.66 8.46 18.27
N LYS A 109 -12.30 7.32 18.51
CA LYS A 109 -13.66 7.03 18.05
C LYS A 109 -14.68 8.09 18.48
N ASN A 110 -14.55 8.66 19.69
CA ASN A 110 -15.48 9.65 20.21
C ASN A 110 -15.33 10.99 19.47
N ALA A 111 -14.09 11.43 19.28
CA ALA A 111 -13.80 12.66 18.57
C ALA A 111 -14.22 12.57 17.09
N LEU A 112 -13.93 11.44 16.46
CA LEU A 112 -14.10 11.24 15.02
C LEU A 112 -15.56 11.00 14.61
N TYR A 113 -16.46 10.46 15.49
CA TYR A 113 -17.79 10.02 15.05
C TYR A 113 -18.95 10.42 15.91
N TRP A 114 -18.78 10.77 17.21
CA TRP A 114 -19.89 10.89 18.13
C TRP A 114 -20.25 12.32 18.55
N SER A 115 -19.47 13.31 18.15
CA SER A 115 -19.78 14.72 18.38
C SER A 115 -20.46 15.37 17.15
N GLU A 116 -21.08 16.52 17.34
CA GLU A 116 -21.60 17.34 16.24
C GLU A 116 -20.48 17.88 15.35
N LYS A 117 -19.29 18.06 15.91
CA LYS A 117 -18.10 18.53 15.20
C LYS A 117 -17.30 17.40 14.55
N SER A 118 -17.70 16.14 14.75
CA SER A 118 -16.94 14.99 14.29
C SER A 118 -16.60 15.00 12.79
N PRO A 119 -17.46 15.45 11.85
CA PRO A 119 -17.08 15.53 10.45
C PRO A 119 -15.92 16.48 10.20
N THR A 120 -15.93 17.66 10.82
CA THR A 120 -14.84 18.64 10.72
C THR A 120 -13.57 18.15 11.43
N THR A 121 -13.72 17.54 12.61
CA THR A 121 -12.61 16.97 13.36
C THR A 121 -11.92 15.85 12.54
N PHE A 122 -12.68 14.93 11.97
CA PHE A 122 -12.17 13.86 11.13
C PHE A 122 -11.35 14.42 9.96
N THR A 123 -11.91 15.35 9.22
CA THR A 123 -11.25 15.95 8.05
C THR A 123 -10.01 16.75 8.45
N GLN A 124 -10.07 17.49 9.55
CA GLN A 124 -8.93 18.27 10.05
C GLN A 124 -7.79 17.36 10.47
N GLU A 125 -8.06 16.25 11.17
CA GLU A 125 -7.01 15.28 11.52
C GLU A 125 -6.35 14.65 10.28
N MET A 126 -7.08 14.42 9.20
CA MET A 126 -6.49 13.96 7.94
C MET A 126 -5.59 15.01 7.29
N ILE A 127 -6.02 16.29 7.29
CA ILE A 127 -5.22 17.40 6.73
C ILE A 127 -3.96 17.65 7.55
N ASP A 128 -4.06 17.60 8.87
CA ASP A 128 -2.92 17.76 9.77
C ASP A 128 -1.89 16.64 9.52
N LEU A 129 -2.34 15.40 9.44
CA LEU A 129 -1.50 14.25 9.15
C LEU A 129 -0.88 14.32 7.74
N GLN A 130 -1.64 14.75 6.73
CA GLN A 130 -1.14 14.97 5.37
C GLN A 130 0.06 15.95 5.38
N SER A 131 -0.09 17.03 6.14
CA SER A 131 0.97 18.04 6.27
C SER A 131 2.23 17.49 6.96
N GLU A 132 2.06 16.66 7.99
CA GLU A 132 3.20 16.01 8.68
C GLU A 132 3.92 15.02 7.76
N VAL A 133 3.18 14.18 7.05
CA VAL A 133 3.75 13.22 6.07
C VAL A 133 4.52 13.97 4.97
N GLU A 134 3.93 15.04 4.42
CA GLU A 134 4.59 15.86 3.40
C GLU A 134 5.87 16.52 3.90
N GLN A 135 5.87 17.02 5.14
CA GLN A 135 7.07 17.63 5.74
C GLN A 135 8.23 16.65 5.90
N VAL A 136 7.94 15.40 6.25
CA VAL A 136 8.97 14.37 6.46
C VAL A 136 9.47 13.79 5.14
N THR A 137 8.55 13.46 4.23
CA THR A 137 8.87 12.62 3.06
C THR A 137 8.80 13.36 1.72
N GLY A 138 8.20 14.54 1.68
CA GLY A 138 7.84 15.22 0.44
C GLY A 138 6.69 14.55 -0.34
N HIS A 139 6.12 13.47 0.20
CA HIS A 139 5.01 12.73 -0.41
C HIS A 139 3.67 13.40 -0.07
N VAL A 140 2.87 13.70 -1.09
CA VAL A 140 1.52 14.25 -0.93
C VAL A 140 0.51 13.16 -1.28
N THR A 141 -0.42 12.88 -0.36
CA THR A 141 -1.46 11.87 -0.53
C THR A 141 -2.83 12.43 -0.20
N ASN A 142 -3.84 12.09 -1.00
CA ASN A 142 -5.24 12.36 -0.71
C ASN A 142 -5.99 11.07 -0.30
N LEU A 143 -5.34 9.91 -0.39
CA LEU A 143 -5.92 8.64 0.01
C LEU A 143 -5.99 8.54 1.53
N CYS A 144 -7.17 8.21 2.04
CA CYS A 144 -7.35 8.01 3.47
C CYS A 144 -8.27 6.82 3.77
N ARG A 145 -8.21 6.34 5.01
CA ARG A 145 -9.13 5.32 5.54
C ARG A 145 -9.65 5.75 6.89
N ALA A 146 -10.95 5.55 7.10
CA ALA A 146 -11.60 5.86 8.35
C ALA A 146 -11.27 4.80 9.41
N PRO A 147 -10.77 5.17 10.62
CA PRO A 147 -10.69 4.25 11.74
C PRO A 147 -11.99 3.47 11.94
N TYR A 148 -11.90 2.16 12.11
CA TYR A 148 -13.06 1.25 12.23
C TYR A 148 -13.93 1.12 10.97
N GLY A 149 -13.52 1.70 9.83
CA GLY A 149 -14.28 1.74 8.58
C GLY A 149 -15.40 2.78 8.55
N LYS A 150 -15.92 3.07 7.35
CA LYS A 150 -17.02 4.06 7.16
C LYS A 150 -18.36 3.52 7.62
N LYS A 151 -18.59 2.20 7.46
CA LYS A 151 -19.89 1.58 7.74
C LYS A 151 -20.30 1.71 9.21
N GLY A 152 -21.43 2.37 9.47
CA GLY A 152 -21.95 2.60 10.82
C GLY A 152 -21.32 3.78 11.57
N HIS A 153 -20.29 4.41 11.02
CA HIS A 153 -19.59 5.55 11.60
C HIS A 153 -19.80 6.83 10.79
N PHE A 154 -19.66 6.78 9.47
CA PHE A 154 -19.86 7.96 8.63
C PHE A 154 -21.34 8.35 8.55
N LYS A 155 -21.60 9.64 8.77
CA LYS A 155 -22.85 10.33 8.46
C LYS A 155 -22.68 11.08 7.13
N VAL A 156 -23.76 11.54 6.52
CA VAL A 156 -23.72 12.35 5.29
C VAL A 156 -22.73 13.50 5.38
N ALA A 157 -22.64 14.15 6.55
CA ALA A 157 -21.73 15.26 6.78
C ALA A 157 -20.24 14.86 6.73
N HIS A 158 -19.87 13.61 7.07
CA HIS A 158 -18.48 13.13 6.94
C HIS A 158 -18.12 12.96 5.45
N TYR A 159 -18.99 12.32 4.66
CA TYR A 159 -18.75 12.17 3.22
C TYR A 159 -18.55 13.53 2.55
N LYS A 160 -19.43 14.50 2.87
CA LYS A 160 -19.34 15.85 2.34
C LYS A 160 -18.05 16.56 2.75
N SER A 161 -17.66 16.48 4.03
CA SER A 161 -16.46 17.13 4.55
C SER A 161 -15.18 16.56 3.91
N VAL A 162 -15.12 15.23 3.71
CA VAL A 162 -14.01 14.53 3.05
C VAL A 162 -13.91 14.94 1.59
N GLU A 163 -15.04 14.96 0.86
CA GLU A 163 -15.11 15.38 -0.55
C GLU A 163 -14.70 16.85 -0.73
N GLU A 164 -15.22 17.76 0.13
CA GLU A 164 -14.87 19.19 0.08
C GLU A 164 -13.38 19.46 0.36
N ALA A 165 -12.72 18.57 1.13
CA ALA A 165 -11.29 18.63 1.38
C ALA A 165 -10.44 17.99 0.26
N GLY A 166 -11.06 17.40 -0.76
CA GLY A 166 -10.36 16.70 -1.83
C GLY A 166 -9.74 15.37 -1.41
N LEU A 167 -10.18 14.81 -0.27
CA LEU A 167 -9.71 13.52 0.23
C LEU A 167 -10.52 12.37 -0.40
N TYR A 168 -9.85 11.23 -0.59
CA TYR A 168 -10.47 10.02 -1.08
C TYR A 168 -10.42 8.92 0.00
N CYS A 169 -11.56 8.68 0.64
CA CYS A 169 -11.66 7.74 1.76
C CYS A 169 -12.19 6.39 1.31
N ILE A 170 -11.38 5.34 1.48
CA ILE A 170 -11.72 3.96 1.09
C ILE A 170 -11.88 3.05 2.31
N ASP A 171 -12.66 1.98 2.15
CA ASP A 171 -12.69 0.81 3.01
C ASP A 171 -11.83 -0.32 2.39
N TRP A 172 -12.27 -1.56 2.46
CA TRP A 172 -11.57 -2.75 1.93
C TRP A 172 -12.56 -3.81 1.43
N HIS A 173 -12.08 -4.71 0.61
CA HIS A 173 -12.83 -5.88 0.15
C HIS A 173 -12.66 -7.05 1.12
N ILE A 174 -11.43 -7.33 1.54
CA ILE A 174 -11.07 -8.45 2.40
C ILE A 174 -10.50 -7.94 3.72
N ASP A 175 -11.15 -8.27 4.84
CA ASP A 175 -10.65 -8.05 6.19
C ASP A 175 -9.91 -9.30 6.66
N SER A 176 -8.61 -9.20 6.87
CA SER A 176 -7.78 -10.28 7.40
C SER A 176 -8.15 -10.67 8.82
N GLN A 177 -8.80 -9.76 9.55
CA GLN A 177 -9.09 -9.87 10.99
C GLN A 177 -7.84 -10.17 11.84
N ASP A 178 -6.66 -9.80 11.36
CA ASP A 178 -5.41 -10.02 12.07
C ASP A 178 -5.41 -9.40 13.47
N TRP A 179 -6.14 -8.31 13.67
CA TRP A 179 -6.37 -7.68 14.98
C TRP A 179 -7.10 -8.58 15.98
N ALA A 180 -7.90 -9.56 15.54
CA ALA A 180 -8.68 -10.47 16.36
C ALA A 180 -8.13 -11.92 16.41
N LYS A 181 -7.22 -12.28 15.49
CA LYS A 181 -6.68 -13.65 15.38
C LYS A 181 -5.52 -13.88 16.34
N GLY A 182 -5.35 -15.12 16.77
CA GLY A 182 -4.31 -15.51 17.72
C GLY A 182 -2.94 -15.75 17.08
N ASN A 183 -2.90 -16.15 15.81
CA ASN A 183 -1.68 -16.55 15.12
C ASN A 183 -1.79 -16.37 13.59
N ALA A 184 -0.66 -16.53 12.90
CA ALA A 184 -0.53 -16.38 11.46
C ALA A 184 -1.42 -17.36 10.66
N GLY A 185 -1.57 -18.61 11.12
CA GLY A 185 -2.42 -19.59 10.44
C GLY A 185 -3.90 -19.22 10.43
N GLU A 186 -4.41 -18.67 11.53
CA GLU A 186 -5.79 -18.19 11.61
C GLU A 186 -6.03 -16.97 10.71
N VAL A 187 -5.03 -16.10 10.54
CA VAL A 187 -5.08 -14.97 9.59
C VAL A 187 -5.12 -15.51 8.15
N TYR A 188 -4.25 -16.47 7.81
CA TYR A 188 -4.25 -17.13 6.51
C TYR A 188 -5.62 -17.73 6.17
N ASP A 189 -6.17 -18.54 7.07
CA ASP A 189 -7.47 -19.19 6.89
C ASP A 189 -8.61 -18.18 6.69
N GLN A 190 -8.52 -17.03 7.35
CA GLN A 190 -9.49 -15.94 7.20
C GLN A 190 -9.41 -15.34 5.79
N VAL A 191 -8.20 -14.95 5.36
CA VAL A 191 -7.99 -14.35 4.04
C VAL A 191 -8.36 -15.33 2.93
N ALA A 192 -7.92 -16.60 3.01
CA ALA A 192 -8.25 -17.62 2.02
C ALA A 192 -9.76 -17.83 1.87
N ARG A 193 -10.51 -17.82 2.98
CA ARG A 193 -11.97 -17.93 2.96
C ARG A 193 -12.67 -16.72 2.35
N GLU A 194 -12.20 -15.50 2.66
CA GLU A 194 -12.76 -14.28 2.10
C GLU A 194 -12.42 -14.16 0.61
N LEU A 195 -11.20 -14.55 0.22
CA LEU A 195 -10.74 -14.52 -1.17
C LEU A 195 -11.65 -15.31 -2.11
N GLU A 196 -12.19 -16.45 -1.65
CA GLU A 196 -13.13 -17.24 -2.45
C GLU A 196 -14.40 -16.46 -2.85
N ARG A 197 -14.80 -15.44 -2.07
CA ARG A 197 -15.93 -14.55 -2.38
C ARG A 197 -15.62 -13.55 -3.47
N TYR A 198 -14.33 -13.25 -3.66
CA TYR A 198 -13.82 -12.26 -4.61
C TYR A 198 -13.04 -12.90 -5.77
N LYS A 199 -13.13 -14.24 -5.93
CA LYS A 199 -12.37 -14.97 -6.95
C LYS A 199 -12.58 -14.50 -8.39
N ASP A 200 -13.75 -13.90 -8.67
CA ASP A 200 -14.12 -13.36 -9.98
C ASP A 200 -13.94 -11.82 -10.05
N SER A 201 -13.34 -11.20 -9.03
CA SER A 201 -13.08 -9.76 -9.01
C SER A 201 -11.76 -9.43 -9.68
N ASP A 202 -11.76 -8.43 -10.54
CA ASP A 202 -10.54 -7.94 -11.22
C ASP A 202 -9.68 -7.09 -10.31
N GLU A 203 -10.25 -6.58 -9.21
CA GLU A 203 -9.54 -5.74 -8.25
C GLU A 203 -9.98 -6.04 -6.83
N ILE A 204 -9.01 -6.20 -5.92
CA ILE A 204 -9.26 -6.36 -4.49
C ILE A 204 -8.31 -5.53 -3.65
N VAL A 205 -8.82 -5.01 -2.52
CA VAL A 205 -8.06 -4.32 -1.48
C VAL A 205 -8.16 -5.14 -0.20
N LEU A 206 -7.01 -5.53 0.35
CA LEU A 206 -6.94 -6.33 1.58
C LEU A 206 -6.51 -5.44 2.75
N LEU A 207 -7.22 -5.55 3.87
CA LEU A 207 -6.89 -4.88 5.12
C LEU A 207 -6.08 -5.79 6.02
N PHE A 208 -4.94 -5.29 6.46
CA PHE A 208 -4.11 -5.80 7.54
C PHE A 208 -3.76 -4.66 8.51
N HIS A 209 -3.19 -5.03 9.66
CA HIS A 209 -2.55 -4.12 10.60
C HIS A 209 -1.11 -4.59 10.85
N GLU A 210 -0.33 -3.77 11.52
CA GLU A 210 1.08 -4.04 11.75
C GLU A 210 1.30 -4.86 13.03
N TYR A 211 1.17 -6.20 12.92
CA TYR A 211 1.44 -7.16 14.00
C TYR A 211 2.52 -8.17 13.60
N GLN A 212 3.15 -8.84 14.60
CA GLN A 212 4.11 -9.91 14.31
C GLN A 212 3.45 -11.03 13.48
N ARG A 213 2.21 -11.43 13.80
CA ARG A 213 1.47 -12.45 13.03
C ARG A 213 1.19 -12.05 11.58
N THR A 214 1.06 -10.75 11.32
CA THR A 214 0.92 -10.21 9.96
C THR A 214 2.23 -10.32 9.20
N VAL A 215 3.36 -9.98 9.85
CA VAL A 215 4.71 -10.22 9.28
C VAL A 215 4.90 -11.70 8.95
N ASP A 216 4.55 -12.59 9.90
CA ASP A 216 4.77 -14.03 9.77
C ASP A 216 3.92 -14.66 8.65
N VAL A 217 2.69 -14.15 8.42
CA VAL A 217 1.77 -14.69 7.41
C VAL A 217 1.97 -14.10 6.02
N MET A 218 2.56 -12.92 5.91
CA MET A 218 2.61 -12.14 4.65
C MET A 218 3.21 -12.92 3.47
N PRO A 219 4.30 -13.70 3.61
CA PRO A 219 4.79 -14.55 2.53
C PRO A 219 3.72 -15.48 1.96
N ALA A 220 2.99 -16.17 2.83
CA ALA A 220 1.95 -17.12 2.41
C ALA A 220 0.72 -16.42 1.80
N ILE A 221 0.40 -15.19 2.24
CA ILE A 221 -0.66 -14.38 1.64
C ILE A 221 -0.28 -13.96 0.21
N ILE A 222 0.95 -13.52 0.00
CA ILE A 222 1.44 -13.13 -1.33
C ILE A 222 1.37 -14.33 -2.28
N GLU A 223 1.85 -15.49 -1.86
CA GLU A 223 1.79 -16.73 -2.64
C GLU A 223 0.33 -17.16 -2.94
N LEU A 224 -0.57 -17.07 -1.95
CA LEU A 224 -1.99 -17.36 -2.12
C LEU A 224 -2.64 -16.46 -3.20
N LEU A 225 -2.30 -15.17 -3.21
CA LEU A 225 -2.84 -14.22 -4.19
C LEU A 225 -2.27 -14.47 -5.59
N TRP A 226 -0.98 -14.79 -5.72
CA TRP A 226 -0.39 -15.21 -7.00
C TRP A 226 -1.05 -16.47 -7.53
N ASP A 227 -1.24 -17.50 -6.69
CA ASP A 227 -1.92 -18.75 -7.07
C ASP A 227 -3.37 -18.51 -7.52
N ALA A 228 -4.04 -17.47 -6.99
CA ALA A 228 -5.37 -17.04 -7.40
C ALA A 228 -5.37 -16.16 -8.68
N GLY A 229 -4.19 -15.90 -9.26
CA GLY A 229 -4.01 -15.14 -10.50
C GLY A 229 -3.97 -13.62 -10.32
N TYR A 230 -3.78 -13.12 -9.07
CA TYR A 230 -3.60 -11.69 -8.83
C TYR A 230 -2.15 -11.27 -9.05
N VAL A 231 -1.98 -10.08 -9.58
CA VAL A 231 -0.71 -9.33 -9.60
C VAL A 231 -0.79 -8.18 -8.61
N PHE A 232 0.36 -7.61 -8.26
CA PHE A 232 0.43 -6.46 -7.37
C PHE A 232 0.90 -5.24 -8.16
N GLU A 233 0.21 -4.13 -7.98
CA GLU A 233 0.56 -2.86 -8.61
C GLU A 233 0.72 -1.77 -7.55
N PRO A 234 1.67 -0.83 -7.73
CA PRO A 234 1.75 0.31 -6.84
C PRO A 234 0.49 1.16 -6.98
N TYR A 235 0.00 1.69 -5.85
CA TYR A 235 -1.06 2.68 -5.90
C TYR A 235 -0.54 3.96 -6.57
N VAL A 236 -1.34 4.52 -7.46
CA VAL A 236 -1.05 5.79 -8.11
C VAL A 236 -2.11 6.79 -7.65
N GLU A 237 -1.66 7.99 -7.22
CA GLU A 237 -2.56 9.05 -6.75
C GLU A 237 -3.66 9.35 -7.78
N GLY A 238 -4.89 9.43 -7.28
CA GLY A 238 -6.08 9.65 -8.10
C GLY A 238 -6.73 8.38 -8.65
N LYS A 239 -6.15 7.17 -8.41
CA LYS A 239 -6.84 5.91 -8.71
C LYS A 239 -8.08 5.77 -7.83
N ILE A 240 -9.19 5.40 -8.44
CA ILE A 240 -10.46 5.11 -7.78
C ILE A 240 -10.63 3.59 -7.67
N PHE A 241 -10.96 3.11 -6.46
CA PHE A 241 -11.35 1.74 -6.20
C PHE A 241 -12.87 1.62 -6.31
N GLU A 242 -13.37 0.79 -7.21
CA GLU A 242 -14.80 0.62 -7.39
C GLU A 242 -15.44 -0.07 -6.17
N GLY A 243 -16.52 0.52 -5.66
CA GLY A 243 -17.29 -0.05 -4.55
C GLY A 243 -16.74 0.17 -3.13
N LEU A 244 -15.61 0.88 -2.96
CA LEU A 244 -15.01 1.17 -1.67
C LEU A 244 -15.21 2.61 -1.20
#